data_259452c425739459424dbc0e55de2665
#
_entry.id   259452c425739459424dbc0e55de2665
#
_cell.length_a   1.000
_cell.length_b   1.000
_cell.length_c   1.000
_cell.angle_alpha   90.00
_cell.angle_beta   90.00
_cell.angle_gamma   90.00
#
_symmetry.space_group_name_H-M   'P 1'
#
loop_
_entity.id
_entity.type
_entity.pdbx_description
1 polymer ?
#
loop_
_entity_poly.entity_id
_entity_poly.type
_entity_poly.pdbx_seq_one_letter_code
_entity_poly.pdbx_strand_id
1 'polypeptide(L)'
;AFKKALAEAGCKADISLAATSTLLFAARIQTTGDVFVTGQKTELSIVAFPGNRKQIVEDAMYPVFSQHIFANNIIDTAMENLNLAFHPGPTLLYTAQIEKGEKFNYYNDMVPSQITLMKALDQERMAICAAYGVKLPDAEAAFALEYSYEGDLYTMLKNAECYKGIMGPNSLQVRYLLEDVPFSLRSVQILGKIAKVPTPV
;
A
#
# COMPACT_ATOMS: atom_id res chain seq x y z
N ALA A 1 4.70 17.28 -5.51
CA ALA A 1 4.31 17.20 -6.92
C ALA A 1 2.97 17.89 -7.18
N PHE A 2 1.84 17.43 -6.61
CA PHE A 2 0.48 17.94 -6.92
C PHE A 2 0.32 19.46 -6.64
N LYS A 3 0.73 19.94 -5.45
CA LYS A 3 0.66 21.36 -5.10
C LYS A 3 1.49 22.24 -6.05
N LYS A 4 2.64 21.73 -6.51
CA LYS A 4 3.47 22.41 -7.50
C LYS A 4 2.76 22.48 -8.85
N ALA A 5 2.17 21.38 -9.31
CA ALA A 5 1.41 21.34 -10.56
C ALA A 5 0.20 22.30 -10.53
N LEU A 6 -0.52 22.38 -9.42
CA LEU A 6 -1.60 23.34 -9.25
C LEU A 6 -1.12 24.79 -9.36
N ALA A 7 0.01 25.14 -8.74
CA ALA A 7 0.59 26.47 -8.82
C ALA A 7 1.05 26.79 -10.25
N GLU A 8 1.69 25.85 -10.94
CA GLU A 8 2.11 25.99 -12.36
C GLU A 8 0.91 26.15 -13.29
N ALA A 9 -0.23 25.51 -12.97
CA ALA A 9 -1.50 25.68 -13.68
C ALA A 9 -2.24 27.00 -13.34
N GLY A 10 -1.63 27.86 -12.51
CA GLY A 10 -2.21 29.15 -12.16
C GLY A 10 -3.33 29.10 -11.12
N CYS A 11 -3.47 27.99 -10.40
CA CYS A 11 -4.46 27.87 -9.32
C CYS A 11 -4.14 28.84 -8.18
N LYS A 12 -5.07 29.74 -7.88
CA LYS A 12 -4.96 30.73 -6.78
C LYS A 12 -5.81 30.36 -5.57
N ALA A 13 -6.55 29.27 -5.62
CA ALA A 13 -7.38 28.81 -4.52
C ALA A 13 -6.51 28.36 -3.33
N ASP A 14 -6.99 28.61 -2.12
CA ASP A 14 -6.39 28.03 -0.91
C ASP A 14 -6.80 26.57 -0.78
N ILE A 15 -5.94 25.67 -1.24
CA ILE A 15 -6.20 24.22 -1.30
C ILE A 15 -5.48 23.50 -0.16
N SER A 16 -6.25 22.78 0.64
CA SER A 16 -5.73 21.78 1.58
C SER A 16 -5.60 20.44 0.88
N LEU A 17 -4.47 19.77 1.08
CA LEU A 17 -4.24 18.43 0.56
C LEU A 17 -4.35 17.42 1.69
N ALA A 18 -4.81 16.22 1.35
CA ALA A 18 -4.76 15.08 2.23
C ALA A 18 -4.27 13.85 1.45
N ALA A 19 -3.71 12.90 2.16
CA ALA A 19 -3.35 11.60 1.63
C ALA A 19 -3.93 10.52 2.55
N THR A 20 -4.38 9.42 1.95
CA THR A 20 -4.84 8.23 2.66
C THR A 20 -3.81 7.11 2.52
N SER A 21 -3.75 6.21 3.49
CA SER A 21 -2.84 5.05 3.45
C SER A 21 -3.15 4.12 2.29
N THR A 22 -4.42 4.02 1.92
CA THR A 22 -4.91 3.15 0.85
C THR A 22 -6.24 3.68 0.32
N LEU A 23 -6.86 2.94 -0.60
CA LEU A 23 -8.21 3.23 -1.06
C LEU A 23 -9.25 2.74 -0.05
N LEU A 24 -10.38 3.46 0.07
CA LEU A 24 -11.50 3.11 0.94
C LEU A 24 -12.15 1.78 0.53
N PHE A 25 -12.22 1.53 -0.78
CA PHE A 25 -12.85 0.34 -1.34
C PHE A 25 -11.80 -0.57 -1.99
N ALA A 26 -11.91 -1.87 -1.72
CA ALA A 26 -11.34 -2.89 -2.57
C ALA A 26 -12.31 -3.09 -3.74
N ALA A 27 -11.93 -2.62 -4.92
CA ALA A 27 -12.82 -2.58 -6.08
C ALA A 27 -12.09 -2.92 -7.38
N ARG A 28 -12.83 -3.48 -8.32
CA ARG A 28 -12.34 -3.81 -9.66
C ARG A 28 -13.31 -3.35 -10.72
N ILE A 29 -12.81 -2.74 -11.77
CA ILE A 29 -13.58 -2.46 -12.97
C ILE A 29 -13.80 -3.78 -13.70
N GLN A 30 -15.06 -4.16 -13.91
CA GLN A 30 -15.43 -5.32 -14.71
C GLN A 30 -15.65 -4.94 -16.18
N THR A 31 -16.39 -3.89 -16.41
CA THR A 31 -16.59 -3.27 -17.72
C THR A 31 -16.66 -1.75 -17.56
N THR A 32 -16.69 -1.01 -18.67
CA THR A 32 -16.83 0.45 -18.63
C THR A 32 -18.11 0.84 -17.88
N GLY A 33 -17.96 1.54 -16.76
CA GLY A 33 -19.07 1.99 -15.92
C GLY A 33 -19.58 0.97 -14.90
N ASP A 34 -19.00 -0.23 -14.86
CA ASP A 34 -19.34 -1.27 -13.90
C ASP A 34 -18.15 -1.60 -12.98
N VAL A 35 -18.35 -1.40 -11.68
CA VAL A 35 -17.32 -1.60 -10.66
C VAL A 35 -17.82 -2.60 -9.63
N PHE A 36 -17.11 -3.71 -9.52
CA PHE A 36 -17.36 -4.69 -8.48
C PHE A 36 -16.58 -4.34 -7.22
N VAL A 37 -17.29 -4.08 -6.12
CA VAL A 37 -16.72 -3.78 -4.80
C VAL A 37 -16.68 -5.08 -4.00
N THR A 38 -15.46 -5.53 -3.68
CA THR A 38 -15.23 -6.75 -2.89
C THR A 38 -15.18 -6.48 -1.39
N GLY A 39 -14.93 -5.23 -1.00
CA GLY A 39 -14.89 -4.84 0.41
C GLY A 39 -14.77 -3.33 0.59
N GLN A 40 -15.18 -2.88 1.77
CA GLN A 40 -15.01 -1.51 2.24
C GLN A 40 -14.20 -1.56 3.54
N LYS A 41 -13.20 -0.70 3.67
CA LYS A 41 -12.45 -0.60 4.91
C LYS A 41 -13.31 0.04 6.00
N THR A 42 -13.19 -0.50 7.19
CA THR A 42 -13.86 0.04 8.38
C THR A 42 -13.15 1.26 8.95
N GLU A 43 -11.84 1.35 8.73
CA GLU A 43 -11.00 2.46 9.14
C GLU A 43 -10.06 2.87 7.99
N LEU A 44 -9.78 4.14 7.88
CA LEU A 44 -8.90 4.70 6.86
C LEU A 44 -7.99 5.76 7.48
N SER A 45 -6.69 5.53 7.43
CA SER A 45 -5.70 6.50 7.90
C SER A 45 -5.57 7.66 6.92
N ILE A 46 -5.70 8.89 7.42
CA ILE A 46 -5.63 10.14 6.65
C ILE A 46 -4.60 11.06 7.29
N VAL A 47 -3.84 11.76 6.46
CA VAL A 47 -2.95 12.83 6.88
C VAL A 47 -3.18 14.09 6.06
N ALA A 48 -3.19 15.24 6.72
CA ALA A 48 -3.23 16.55 6.07
C ALA A 48 -1.83 16.99 5.65
N PHE A 49 -1.73 17.66 4.51
CA PHE A 49 -0.50 18.28 4.02
C PHE A 49 -0.74 19.73 3.55
N PRO A 50 -0.08 20.72 4.17
CA PRO A 50 0.79 20.61 5.35
C PRO A 50 0.02 20.24 6.63
N GLY A 51 0.72 19.71 7.64
CA GLY A 51 0.10 19.18 8.86
C GLY A 51 -0.73 20.19 9.67
N ASN A 52 -0.44 21.48 9.56
CA ASN A 52 -1.24 22.56 10.18
C ASN A 52 -2.65 22.74 9.56
N ARG A 53 -2.97 22.01 8.48
CA ARG A 53 -4.29 21.96 7.86
C ARG A 53 -5.15 20.79 8.35
N LYS A 54 -4.71 20.08 9.39
CA LYS A 54 -5.39 18.90 9.93
C LYS A 54 -6.88 19.18 10.17
N GLN A 55 -7.22 20.22 10.93
CA GLN A 55 -8.61 20.51 11.28
C GLN A 55 -9.48 20.80 10.05
N ILE A 56 -8.95 21.53 9.07
CA ILE A 56 -9.69 21.83 7.83
C ILE A 56 -9.99 20.55 7.05
N VAL A 57 -9.03 19.64 6.98
CA VAL A 57 -9.21 18.35 6.30
C VAL A 57 -10.18 17.45 7.09
N GLU A 58 -10.10 17.46 8.41
CA GLU A 58 -10.98 16.71 9.30
C GLU A 58 -12.43 17.15 9.12
N ASP A 59 -12.70 18.45 9.20
CA ASP A 59 -14.05 19.01 9.04
C ASP A 59 -14.64 18.71 7.65
N ALA A 60 -13.81 18.69 6.61
CA ALA A 60 -14.23 18.38 5.25
C ALA A 60 -14.47 16.88 5.03
N MET A 61 -13.70 16.01 5.67
CA MET A 61 -13.77 14.57 5.47
C MET A 61 -14.84 13.90 6.34
N TYR A 62 -15.08 14.40 7.55
CA TYR A 62 -16.02 13.78 8.49
C TYR A 62 -17.42 13.55 7.92
N PRO A 63 -18.05 14.48 7.17
CA PRO A 63 -19.35 14.25 6.56
C PRO A 63 -19.35 13.19 5.44
N VAL A 64 -18.19 12.94 4.82
CA VAL A 64 -18.04 12.01 3.70
C VAL A 64 -17.70 10.60 4.19
N PHE A 65 -16.81 10.53 5.19
CA PHE A 65 -16.34 9.27 5.76
C PHE A 65 -15.93 9.48 7.23
N SER A 66 -16.84 9.17 8.14
CA SER A 66 -16.65 9.41 9.59
C SER A 66 -15.70 8.43 10.28
N GLN A 67 -15.34 7.31 9.64
CA GLN A 67 -14.49 6.25 10.18
C GLN A 67 -13.00 6.41 9.84
N HIS A 68 -12.56 7.64 9.59
CA HIS A 68 -11.15 7.91 9.33
C HIS A 68 -10.36 8.14 10.63
N ILE A 69 -9.09 7.75 10.60
CA ILE A 69 -8.12 7.98 11.66
C ILE A 69 -7.10 9.00 11.15
N PHE A 70 -6.90 10.10 11.89
CA PHE A 70 -5.86 11.07 11.53
C PHE A 70 -4.49 10.59 11.99
N ALA A 71 -3.64 10.28 11.03
CA ALA A 71 -2.23 9.99 11.26
C ALA A 71 -1.48 11.24 11.79
N ASN A 72 -0.40 11.02 12.52
CA ASN A 72 0.39 12.12 13.08
C ASN A 72 1.20 12.85 12.00
N ASN A 73 1.66 12.12 11.00
CA ASN A 73 2.46 12.65 9.91
C ASN A 73 2.33 11.79 8.64
N ILE A 74 2.89 12.30 7.54
CA ILE A 74 2.81 11.62 6.23
C ILE A 74 3.53 10.26 6.21
N ILE A 75 4.53 10.06 7.07
CA ILE A 75 5.28 8.80 7.12
C ILE A 75 4.41 7.71 7.73
N ASP A 76 3.63 8.02 8.78
CA ASP A 76 2.67 7.07 9.38
C ASP A 76 1.76 6.51 8.28
N THR A 77 1.07 7.38 7.56
CA THR A 77 0.13 6.98 6.49
C THR A 77 0.82 6.26 5.32
N ALA A 78 2.01 6.72 4.90
CA ALA A 78 2.73 6.11 3.79
C ALA A 78 3.24 4.69 4.13
N MET A 79 3.65 4.46 5.38
CA MET A 79 4.19 3.18 5.82
C MET A 79 3.11 2.13 6.15
N GLU A 80 1.84 2.50 6.28
CA GLU A 80 0.73 1.56 6.39
C GLU A 80 0.49 0.77 5.11
N ASN A 81 0.88 1.30 3.95
CA ASN A 81 0.65 0.62 2.67
C ASN A 81 1.61 -0.56 2.48
N LEU A 82 1.08 -1.77 2.56
CA LEU A 82 1.84 -3.01 2.44
C LEU A 82 2.18 -3.41 0.99
N ASN A 83 1.65 -2.72 -0.01
CA ASN A 83 1.89 -3.05 -1.41
C ASN A 83 3.37 -3.06 -1.77
N LEU A 84 4.18 -2.23 -1.09
CA LEU A 84 5.64 -2.22 -1.27
C LEU A 84 6.29 -3.59 -1.04
N ALA A 85 5.78 -4.38 -0.10
CA ALA A 85 6.27 -5.72 0.18
C ALA A 85 5.52 -6.80 -0.62
N PHE A 86 4.21 -6.61 -0.84
CA PHE A 86 3.32 -7.62 -1.41
C PHE A 86 3.37 -7.70 -2.94
N HIS A 87 3.82 -6.65 -3.61
CA HIS A 87 3.77 -6.58 -5.07
C HIS A 87 5.12 -6.76 -5.77
N PRO A 88 6.15 -5.91 -5.59
CA PRO A 88 7.34 -5.95 -6.44
C PRO A 88 8.11 -7.26 -6.35
N GLY A 89 8.47 -7.68 -5.14
CA GLY A 89 9.25 -8.89 -4.91
C GLY A 89 8.57 -10.16 -5.44
N PRO A 90 7.34 -10.47 -5.03
CA PRO A 90 6.60 -11.62 -5.56
C PRO A 90 6.42 -11.59 -7.08
N THR A 91 6.14 -10.41 -7.68
CA THR A 91 5.99 -10.29 -9.15
C THR A 91 7.29 -10.65 -9.86
N LEU A 92 8.44 -10.21 -9.35
CA LEU A 92 9.73 -10.56 -9.94
C LEU A 92 10.01 -12.07 -9.85
N LEU A 93 9.59 -12.71 -8.76
CA LEU A 93 9.73 -14.17 -8.63
C LEU A 93 8.75 -14.96 -9.52
N TYR A 94 7.68 -14.33 -9.99
CA TYR A 94 6.75 -14.88 -10.98
C TYR A 94 7.16 -14.63 -12.44
N THR A 95 8.31 -14.00 -12.71
CA THR A 95 8.71 -13.62 -14.08
C THR A 95 8.57 -14.74 -15.09
N ALA A 96 9.01 -15.94 -14.74
CA ALA A 96 8.96 -17.09 -15.66
C ALA A 96 7.52 -17.48 -16.04
N GLN A 97 6.59 -17.50 -15.09
CA GLN A 97 5.17 -17.78 -15.32
C GLN A 97 4.52 -16.68 -16.17
N ILE A 98 4.83 -15.42 -15.83
CA ILE A 98 4.30 -14.25 -16.55
C ILE A 98 4.72 -14.27 -18.00
N GLU A 99 6.02 -14.46 -18.28
CA GLU A 99 6.55 -14.45 -19.65
C GLU A 99 6.11 -15.66 -20.48
N LYS A 100 5.83 -16.80 -19.84
CA LYS A 100 5.23 -17.97 -20.50
C LYS A 100 3.72 -17.85 -20.71
N GLY A 101 3.07 -16.83 -20.14
CA GLY A 101 1.61 -16.65 -20.23
C GLY A 101 0.84 -17.67 -19.40
N GLU A 102 1.45 -18.24 -18.36
CA GLU A 102 0.79 -19.18 -17.46
C GLU A 102 -0.29 -18.46 -16.62
N LYS A 103 -1.41 -19.12 -16.38
CA LYS A 103 -2.47 -18.61 -15.50
C LYS A 103 -2.20 -19.08 -14.07
N PHE A 104 -2.17 -18.16 -13.12
CA PHE A 104 -1.98 -18.42 -11.69
C PHE A 104 -2.75 -17.41 -10.85
N ASN A 105 -3.09 -17.79 -9.62
CA ASN A 105 -3.65 -16.88 -8.62
C ASN A 105 -2.50 -16.16 -7.92
N TYR A 106 -2.46 -14.85 -8.01
CA TYR A 106 -1.32 -14.06 -7.56
C TYR A 106 -0.94 -14.35 -6.10
N TYR A 107 -1.90 -14.33 -5.18
CA TYR A 107 -1.65 -14.54 -3.76
C TYR A 107 -1.75 -16.00 -3.33
N ASN A 108 -2.76 -16.74 -3.82
CA ASN A 108 -3.02 -18.08 -3.34
C ASN A 108 -1.98 -19.11 -3.86
N ASP A 109 -1.30 -18.81 -4.98
CA ASP A 109 -0.26 -19.66 -5.55
C ASP A 109 1.17 -19.24 -5.13
N MET A 110 1.30 -18.27 -4.20
CA MET A 110 2.62 -17.88 -3.67
C MET A 110 3.32 -19.05 -3.00
N VAL A 111 4.64 -19.06 -3.11
CA VAL A 111 5.52 -20.06 -2.53
C VAL A 111 6.36 -19.47 -1.38
N PRO A 112 6.92 -20.30 -0.49
CA PRO A 112 7.66 -19.83 0.69
C PRO A 112 8.76 -18.80 0.40
N SER A 113 9.47 -18.91 -0.73
CA SER A 113 10.52 -17.95 -1.11
C SER A 113 9.99 -16.53 -1.36
N GLN A 114 8.77 -16.42 -1.91
CA GLN A 114 8.11 -15.10 -2.09
C GLN A 114 7.76 -14.49 -0.73
N ILE A 115 7.25 -15.31 0.20
CA ILE A 115 6.95 -14.86 1.57
C ILE A 115 8.23 -14.42 2.30
N THR A 116 9.33 -15.15 2.12
CA THR A 116 10.62 -14.76 2.69
C THR A 116 11.06 -13.38 2.20
N LEU A 117 10.95 -13.13 0.90
CA LEU A 117 11.27 -11.82 0.32
C LEU A 117 10.33 -10.71 0.82
N MET A 118 9.03 -11.00 0.90
CA MET A 118 8.05 -10.05 1.46
C MET A 118 8.38 -9.67 2.90
N LYS A 119 8.68 -10.66 3.75
CA LYS A 119 9.08 -10.43 5.15
C LYS A 119 10.38 -9.63 5.25
N ALA A 120 11.35 -9.86 4.36
CA ALA A 120 12.59 -9.10 4.35
C ALA A 120 12.35 -7.62 3.99
N LEU A 121 11.55 -7.34 2.97
CA LEU A 121 11.13 -5.98 2.61
C LEU A 121 10.36 -5.30 3.74
N ASP A 122 9.48 -6.04 4.40
CA ASP A 122 8.72 -5.53 5.53
C ASP A 122 9.59 -5.23 6.75
N GLN A 123 10.62 -6.04 7.02
CA GLN A 123 11.60 -5.76 8.08
C GLN A 123 12.33 -4.43 7.84
N GLU A 124 12.71 -4.13 6.59
CA GLU A 124 13.28 -2.83 6.25
C GLU A 124 12.29 -1.68 6.49
N ARG A 125 11.01 -1.86 6.08
CA ARG A 125 9.93 -0.92 6.36
C ARG A 125 9.80 -0.67 7.87
N MET A 126 9.76 -1.72 8.68
CA MET A 126 9.64 -1.62 10.14
C MET A 126 10.84 -0.96 10.80
N ALA A 127 12.05 -1.21 10.32
CA ALA A 127 13.25 -0.53 10.82
C ALA A 127 13.22 0.97 10.53
N ILE A 128 12.70 1.36 9.37
CA ILE A 128 12.49 2.77 9.02
C ILE A 128 11.39 3.38 9.87
N CYS A 129 10.26 2.69 10.07
CA CYS A 129 9.20 3.11 10.98
C CYS A 129 9.76 3.43 12.37
N ALA A 130 10.56 2.53 12.93
CA ALA A 130 11.18 2.71 14.24
C ALA A 130 12.11 3.95 14.27
N ALA A 131 12.90 4.20 13.22
CA ALA A 131 13.79 5.35 13.12
C ALA A 131 13.04 6.70 13.08
N TYR A 132 11.81 6.69 12.55
CA TYR A 132 10.95 7.89 12.51
C TYR A 132 9.93 7.95 13.67
N GLY A 133 9.98 7.01 14.62
CA GLY A 133 9.05 6.96 15.75
C GLY A 133 7.63 6.54 15.37
N VAL A 134 7.47 5.94 14.21
CA VAL A 134 6.18 5.40 13.70
C VAL A 134 5.94 4.02 14.30
N LYS A 135 4.74 3.80 14.82
CA LYS A 135 4.33 2.53 15.44
C LYS A 135 3.24 1.89 14.59
N LEU A 136 3.62 0.93 13.79
CA LEU A 136 2.72 0.14 12.95
C LEU A 136 2.96 -1.35 13.21
N PRO A 137 1.98 -2.21 12.96
CA PRO A 137 2.21 -3.65 12.91
C PRO A 137 3.09 -4.02 11.71
N ASP A 138 3.80 -5.13 11.83
CA ASP A 138 4.43 -5.75 10.67
C ASP A 138 3.36 -6.30 9.68
N ALA A 139 3.81 -6.71 8.50
CA ALA A 139 2.89 -7.13 7.44
C ALA A 139 2.04 -8.36 7.83
N GLU A 140 2.59 -9.27 8.62
CA GLU A 140 1.87 -10.45 9.10
C GLU A 140 0.78 -10.06 10.09
N ALA A 141 1.11 -9.26 11.10
CA ALA A 141 0.15 -8.78 12.09
C ALA A 141 -0.89 -7.84 11.47
N ALA A 142 -0.48 -6.96 10.55
CA ALA A 142 -1.41 -6.07 9.86
C ALA A 142 -2.43 -6.86 9.02
N PHE A 143 -1.97 -7.89 8.29
CA PHE A 143 -2.85 -8.75 7.50
C PHE A 143 -3.82 -9.54 8.39
N ALA A 144 -3.33 -10.09 9.49
CA ALA A 144 -4.16 -10.81 10.47
C ALA A 144 -5.28 -9.91 11.03
N LEU A 145 -4.95 -8.67 11.40
CA LEU A 145 -5.90 -7.69 11.92
C LEU A 145 -6.92 -7.25 10.87
N GLU A 146 -6.47 -6.93 9.66
CA GLU A 146 -7.33 -6.39 8.59
C GLU A 146 -8.38 -7.41 8.13
N TYR A 147 -8.00 -8.68 8.05
CA TYR A 147 -8.85 -9.73 7.48
C TYR A 147 -9.33 -10.78 8.49
N SER A 148 -9.00 -10.62 9.78
CA SER A 148 -9.37 -11.56 10.85
C SER A 148 -8.90 -12.99 10.56
N TYR A 149 -7.69 -13.16 10.04
CA TYR A 149 -7.05 -14.46 9.84
C TYR A 149 -6.07 -14.77 10.97
N GLU A 150 -5.85 -16.08 11.20
CA GLU A 150 -4.87 -16.61 12.12
C GLU A 150 -3.82 -17.45 11.39
N GLY A 151 -2.58 -17.44 11.91
CA GLY A 151 -1.47 -18.20 11.36
C GLY A 151 -0.33 -17.33 10.85
N ASP A 152 0.61 -17.94 10.17
CA ASP A 152 1.68 -17.20 9.50
C ASP A 152 1.21 -16.58 8.18
N LEU A 153 1.97 -15.62 7.67
CA LEU A 153 1.63 -14.88 6.45
C LEU A 153 1.41 -15.80 5.24
N TYR A 154 2.19 -16.88 5.13
CA TYR A 154 2.03 -17.85 4.04
C TYR A 154 0.67 -18.54 4.09
N THR A 155 0.33 -19.07 5.26
CA THR A 155 -0.95 -19.75 5.49
C THR A 155 -2.13 -18.82 5.29
N MET A 156 -2.03 -17.60 5.82
CA MET A 156 -3.08 -16.59 5.67
C MET A 156 -3.32 -16.22 4.20
N LEU A 157 -2.26 -15.89 3.45
CA LEU A 157 -2.38 -15.51 2.03
C LEU A 157 -2.93 -16.66 1.17
N LYS A 158 -2.48 -17.89 1.43
CA LYS A 158 -2.93 -19.06 0.68
C LYS A 158 -4.42 -19.33 0.87
N ASN A 159 -4.97 -19.02 2.04
CA ASN A 159 -6.35 -19.30 2.39
C ASN A 159 -7.27 -18.05 2.33
N ALA A 160 -6.72 -16.88 2.01
CA ALA A 160 -7.47 -15.63 2.01
C ALA A 160 -8.57 -15.64 0.93
N GLU A 161 -9.83 -15.71 1.38
CA GLU A 161 -11.01 -15.67 0.49
C GLU A 161 -11.08 -14.36 -0.31
N CYS A 162 -10.69 -13.23 0.30
CA CYS A 162 -10.67 -11.92 -0.35
C CYS A 162 -9.69 -11.84 -1.53
N TYR A 163 -8.72 -12.78 -1.61
CA TYR A 163 -7.72 -12.85 -2.66
C TYR A 163 -7.97 -13.96 -3.68
N LYS A 164 -8.98 -14.79 -3.47
CA LYS A 164 -9.36 -15.82 -4.45
C LYS A 164 -9.74 -15.20 -5.79
N GLY A 165 -9.21 -15.80 -6.85
CA GLY A 165 -9.46 -15.34 -8.21
C GLY A 165 -8.74 -14.05 -8.61
N ILE A 166 -7.85 -13.52 -7.76
CA ILE A 166 -6.94 -12.46 -8.18
C ILE A 166 -5.85 -13.09 -9.05
N MET A 167 -6.06 -13.02 -10.36
CA MET A 167 -5.12 -13.58 -11.31
C MET A 167 -3.81 -12.80 -11.33
N GLY A 168 -2.71 -13.53 -11.52
CA GLY A 168 -1.41 -12.94 -11.79
C GLY A 168 -1.41 -12.11 -13.06
N PRO A 169 -0.48 -11.13 -13.16
CA PRO A 169 -0.36 -10.31 -14.37
C PRO A 169 0.12 -11.16 -15.56
N ASN A 170 -0.25 -10.72 -16.75
CA ASN A 170 0.19 -11.33 -18.01
C ASN A 170 1.37 -10.60 -18.67
N SER A 171 1.95 -9.62 -17.98
CA SER A 171 3.08 -8.83 -18.43
C SER A 171 3.80 -8.25 -17.22
N LEU A 172 5.12 -8.05 -17.36
CA LEU A 172 5.91 -7.27 -16.37
C LEU A 172 5.62 -5.76 -16.45
N GLN A 173 4.94 -5.30 -17.50
CA GLN A 173 4.44 -3.91 -17.60
C GLN A 173 3.15 -3.77 -16.77
N VAL A 174 3.25 -3.99 -15.47
CA VAL A 174 2.14 -4.02 -14.51
C VAL A 174 2.39 -3.01 -13.39
N ARG A 175 1.30 -2.48 -12.82
CA ARG A 175 1.35 -1.50 -11.73
C ARG A 175 2.21 -1.96 -10.55
N TYR A 176 2.26 -3.24 -10.26
CA TYR A 176 3.07 -3.83 -9.19
C TYR A 176 4.57 -3.52 -9.31
N LEU A 177 5.06 -3.31 -10.54
CA LEU A 177 6.42 -2.86 -10.80
C LEU A 177 6.48 -1.38 -11.18
N LEU A 178 5.58 -0.90 -12.05
CA LEU A 178 5.64 0.45 -12.59
C LEU A 178 5.21 1.54 -11.60
N GLU A 179 4.41 1.18 -10.60
CA GLU A 179 3.95 2.10 -9.55
C GLU A 179 4.68 1.83 -8.22
N ASP A 180 4.66 0.58 -7.72
CA ASP A 180 5.14 0.29 -6.37
C ASP A 180 6.68 0.37 -6.26
N VAL A 181 7.44 0.09 -7.32
CA VAL A 181 8.90 0.28 -7.30
C VAL A 181 9.27 1.77 -7.20
N PRO A 182 8.82 2.67 -8.13
CA PRO A 182 9.25 4.06 -8.11
C PRO A 182 8.60 4.90 -7.00
N PHE A 183 7.38 4.58 -6.57
CA PHE A 183 6.62 5.43 -5.65
C PHE A 183 6.50 4.85 -4.23
N SER A 184 6.72 3.54 -4.03
CA SER A 184 6.75 2.92 -2.71
C SER A 184 8.17 2.52 -2.30
N LEU A 185 8.77 1.50 -2.91
CA LEU A 185 10.12 1.03 -2.54
C LEU A 185 11.19 2.12 -2.61
N ARG A 186 11.17 2.92 -3.68
CA ARG A 186 12.12 4.04 -3.82
C ARG A 186 11.95 5.08 -2.71
N SER A 187 10.73 5.35 -2.28
CA SER A 187 10.45 6.27 -1.17
C SER A 187 10.99 5.72 0.14
N VAL A 188 10.76 4.43 0.41
CA VAL A 188 11.31 3.72 1.57
C VAL A 188 12.83 3.76 1.58
N GLN A 189 13.48 3.47 0.45
CA GLN A 189 14.94 3.56 0.29
C GLN A 189 15.46 4.97 0.60
N ILE A 190 14.79 6.02 0.13
CA ILE A 190 15.18 7.42 0.39
C ILE A 190 15.06 7.73 1.89
N LEU A 191 13.95 7.33 2.52
CA LEU A 191 13.75 7.53 3.96
C LEU A 191 14.78 6.76 4.77
N GLY A 192 15.10 5.52 4.40
CA GLY A 192 16.16 4.73 5.01
C GLY A 192 17.52 5.42 4.92
N LYS A 193 17.87 5.93 3.73
CA LYS A 193 19.10 6.68 3.54
C LYS A 193 19.19 7.93 4.43
N ILE A 194 18.09 8.69 4.56
CA ILE A 194 18.03 9.89 5.42
C ILE A 194 18.19 9.49 6.89
N ALA A 195 17.50 8.43 7.33
CA ALA A 195 17.55 7.92 8.69
C ALA A 195 18.81 7.09 9.00
N LYS A 196 19.67 6.83 8.01
CA LYS A 196 20.84 5.93 8.10
C LYS A 196 20.46 4.49 8.47
N VAL A 197 19.30 4.04 8.02
CA VAL A 197 18.82 2.66 8.12
C VAL A 197 19.14 1.94 6.82
N PRO A 198 19.89 0.82 6.86
CA PRO A 198 20.20 0.06 5.64
C PRO A 198 18.93 -0.56 5.02
N THR A 199 18.89 -0.56 3.70
CA THR A 199 17.81 -1.18 2.90
C THR A 199 18.46 -2.04 1.81
N PRO A 200 19.07 -3.20 2.16
CA PRO A 200 19.84 -4.02 1.23
C PRO A 200 18.97 -4.85 0.28
N VAL A 201 17.69 -5.08 0.59
CA VAL A 201 16.75 -5.86 -0.24
C VAL A 201 16.12 -4.99 -1.30
#